data_de3e6c44ea4dead1fde0f419f47f89b4
#
_entry.id   de3e6c44ea4dead1fde0f419f47f89b4
#
_cell.length_a   1.000
_cell.length_b   1.000
_cell.length_c   1.000
_cell.angle_alpha   90.00
_cell.angle_beta   90.00
_cell.angle_gamma   90.00
#
_symmetry.space_group_name_H-M   'P 1'
#
loop_
_entity.id
_entity.type
_entity.pdbx_description
1 polymer ?
#
loop_
_entity_poly.entity_id
_entity_poly.type
_entity_poly.pdbx_seq_one_letter_code
_entity_poly.pdbx_strand_id
1 'polypeptide(L)'
;GYDPVAYFKEAKPVKGNENLGYQWNEATWLFSSKANLDSFKLNPQKYAPQFGGYCAYGVSENHKAPTDPEAWTIVNDKLYLNYNPKVQTYWNKDRDKRIADANKNWLLLKDKE
;
A
#
# COMPACT_ATOMS: atom_id res chain seq x y z
N GLY A 1 7.52 -4.34 6.71
CA GLY A 1 7.23 -4.56 7.99
C GLY A 1 6.10 -3.86 8.70
N TYR A 2 5.31 -2.99 8.04
CA TYR A 2 4.18 -2.32 8.70
C TYR A 2 2.89 -3.07 8.44
N ASP A 3 1.96 -2.99 9.41
CA ASP A 3 0.68 -3.68 9.37
C ASP A 3 -0.29 -2.96 8.41
N PRO A 4 -0.67 -3.56 7.27
CA PRO A 4 -1.55 -2.88 6.32
C PRO A 4 -2.98 -2.69 6.86
N VAL A 5 -3.45 -3.57 7.74
CA VAL A 5 -4.80 -3.46 8.32
C VAL A 5 -4.90 -2.27 9.27
N ALA A 6 -3.81 -1.94 9.96
CA ALA A 6 -3.80 -0.85 10.94
C ALA A 6 -4.15 0.51 10.31
N TYR A 7 -3.76 0.74 9.05
CA TYR A 7 -4.13 1.99 8.37
C TYR A 7 -5.65 2.17 8.29
N PHE A 8 -6.37 1.08 8.09
CA PHE A 8 -7.84 1.12 7.99
C PHE A 8 -8.52 1.19 9.37
N LYS A 9 -7.99 0.46 10.35
CA LYS A 9 -8.64 0.35 11.65
C LYS A 9 -8.19 1.42 12.64
N GLU A 10 -6.93 1.84 12.56
CA GLU A 10 -6.33 2.76 13.54
C GLU A 10 -5.95 4.11 12.94
N ALA A 11 -6.03 4.27 11.61
CA ALA A 11 -5.71 5.50 10.90
C ALA A 11 -4.28 6.00 11.18
N LYS A 12 -3.33 5.07 11.23
CA LYS A 12 -1.92 5.40 11.44
C LYS A 12 -1.03 4.23 11.04
N PRO A 13 0.25 4.48 10.73
CA PRO A 13 1.19 3.39 10.52
C PRO A 13 1.49 2.69 11.85
N VAL A 14 1.46 1.37 11.84
CA VAL A 14 1.80 0.55 13.01
C VAL A 14 2.72 -0.56 12.54
N LYS A 15 3.86 -0.69 13.19
CA LYS A 15 4.84 -1.71 12.83
C LYS A 15 4.28 -3.09 13.14
N GLY A 16 4.47 -4.04 12.22
CA GLY A 16 4.05 -5.42 12.42
C GLY A 16 5.01 -6.20 13.29
N ASN A 17 4.52 -7.33 13.79
CA ASN A 17 5.30 -8.25 14.63
C ASN A 17 5.74 -9.43 13.75
N GLU A 18 7.02 -9.79 13.81
CA GLU A 18 7.54 -10.89 13.00
C GLU A 18 6.90 -12.23 13.31
N ASN A 19 6.33 -12.39 14.50
CA ASN A 19 5.61 -13.61 14.89
C ASN A 19 4.19 -13.68 14.34
N LEU A 20 3.70 -12.61 13.73
CA LEU A 20 2.35 -12.52 13.18
C LEU A 20 2.44 -12.27 11.67
N GLY A 21 3.07 -13.21 10.96
CA GLY A 21 3.28 -13.09 9.52
C GLY A 21 2.33 -13.95 8.72
N TYR A 22 2.09 -13.55 7.48
CA TYR A 22 1.26 -14.30 6.53
C TYR A 22 1.79 -14.08 5.12
N GLN A 23 1.97 -15.16 4.40
CA GLN A 23 2.42 -15.07 3.00
C GLN A 23 1.22 -14.91 2.07
N TRP A 24 1.26 -13.89 1.24
CA TRP A 24 0.23 -13.62 0.26
C TRP A 24 0.82 -12.83 -0.91
N ASN A 25 0.49 -13.25 -2.12
CA ASN A 25 0.90 -12.56 -3.34
C ASN A 25 2.42 -12.34 -3.43
N GLU A 26 3.18 -13.41 -3.11
CA GLU A 26 4.65 -13.45 -3.20
C GLU A 26 5.37 -12.54 -2.19
N ALA A 27 4.68 -12.12 -1.14
CA ALA A 27 5.28 -11.31 -0.09
C ALA A 27 4.88 -11.81 1.29
N THR A 28 5.69 -11.49 2.28
CA THR A 28 5.37 -11.77 3.68
C THR A 28 4.85 -10.50 4.31
N TRP A 29 3.63 -10.57 4.83
CA TRP A 29 2.94 -9.44 5.48
C TRP A 29 2.99 -9.64 6.98
N LEU A 30 3.28 -8.57 7.71
CA LEU A 30 3.38 -8.62 9.18
C LEU A 30 2.27 -7.80 9.80
N PHE A 31 1.75 -8.27 10.92
CA PHE A 31 0.60 -7.65 11.58
C PHE A 31 0.92 -7.32 13.03
N SER A 32 0.26 -6.30 13.57
CA SER A 32 0.48 -5.84 14.93
C SER A 32 -0.37 -6.62 15.94
N SER A 33 -1.39 -7.33 15.47
CA SER A 33 -2.25 -8.14 16.32
C SER A 33 -2.77 -9.34 15.54
N LYS A 34 -3.20 -10.38 16.29
CA LYS A 34 -3.83 -11.55 15.69
C LYS A 34 -5.14 -11.17 15.00
N ALA A 35 -5.90 -10.24 15.57
CA ALA A 35 -7.14 -9.77 14.97
C ALA A 35 -6.91 -9.16 13.59
N ASN A 36 -5.85 -8.36 13.43
CA ASN A 36 -5.50 -7.78 12.14
C ASN A 36 -5.04 -8.84 11.14
N LEU A 37 -4.24 -9.80 11.59
CA LEU A 37 -3.84 -10.93 10.77
C LEU A 37 -5.06 -11.69 10.24
N ASP A 38 -6.01 -12.00 11.12
CA ASP A 38 -7.22 -12.73 10.73
C ASP A 38 -8.07 -11.94 9.75
N SER A 39 -8.19 -10.62 9.94
CA SER A 39 -8.92 -9.74 9.01
C SER A 39 -8.28 -9.78 7.62
N PHE A 40 -6.95 -9.73 7.55
CA PHE A 40 -6.23 -9.78 6.28
C PHE A 40 -6.45 -11.12 5.57
N LYS A 41 -6.37 -12.23 6.32
CA LYS A 41 -6.60 -13.58 5.74
C LYS A 41 -7.99 -13.70 5.12
N LEU A 42 -9.00 -13.09 5.75
CA LEU A 42 -10.36 -13.13 5.23
C LEU A 42 -10.55 -12.29 3.97
N ASN A 43 -9.82 -11.19 3.83
CA ASN A 43 -9.99 -10.30 2.68
C ASN A 43 -8.69 -9.54 2.39
N PRO A 44 -7.67 -10.24 1.88
CA PRO A 44 -6.37 -9.60 1.66
C PRO A 44 -6.42 -8.47 0.64
N GLN A 45 -7.27 -8.59 -0.39
CA GLN A 45 -7.35 -7.56 -1.43
C GLN A 45 -7.88 -6.23 -0.89
N LYS A 46 -8.70 -6.26 0.16
CA LYS A 46 -9.21 -5.05 0.77
C LYS A 46 -8.11 -4.27 1.50
N TYR A 47 -7.23 -4.99 2.21
CA TYR A 47 -6.25 -4.37 3.10
C TYR A 47 -4.87 -4.19 2.50
N ALA A 48 -4.53 -4.95 1.47
CA ALA A 48 -3.22 -4.83 0.83
C ALA A 48 -3.10 -3.46 0.15
N PRO A 49 -1.92 -2.80 0.27
CA PRO A 49 -1.73 -1.54 -0.44
C PRO A 49 -1.78 -1.75 -1.95
N GLN A 50 -2.26 -0.75 -2.65
CA GLN A 50 -2.33 -0.77 -4.10
C GLN A 50 -0.92 -0.81 -4.71
N PHE A 51 -0.79 -1.36 -5.89
CA PHE A 51 0.47 -1.43 -6.63
C PHE A 51 1.57 -2.19 -5.88
N GLY A 52 1.18 -3.24 -5.16
CA GLY A 52 2.14 -4.06 -4.42
C GLY A 52 2.88 -3.31 -3.32
N GLY A 53 2.37 -2.15 -2.90
CA GLY A 53 3.03 -1.31 -1.90
C GLY A 53 4.07 -0.37 -2.48
N TYR A 54 4.22 -0.31 -3.81
CA TYR A 54 5.11 0.65 -4.45
C TYR A 54 4.48 2.05 -4.47
N CYS A 55 5.33 3.06 -4.64
CA CYS A 55 4.91 4.46 -4.63
C CYS A 55 3.86 4.73 -5.71
N ALA A 56 2.68 5.21 -5.28
CA ALA A 56 1.57 5.48 -6.20
C ALA A 56 1.95 6.55 -7.23
N TYR A 57 2.67 7.60 -6.80
CA TYR A 57 3.17 8.62 -7.71
C TYR A 57 4.14 8.01 -8.75
N GLY A 58 5.06 7.16 -8.27
CA GLY A 58 6.01 6.49 -9.15
C GLY A 58 5.33 5.65 -10.21
N VAL A 59 4.32 4.86 -9.81
CA VAL A 59 3.60 4.02 -10.77
C VAL A 59 2.85 4.88 -11.78
N SER A 60 2.30 6.03 -11.36
CA SER A 60 1.66 6.97 -12.30
C SER A 60 2.65 7.52 -13.33
N GLU A 61 3.95 7.54 -13.00
CA GLU A 61 5.04 7.97 -13.88
C GLU A 61 5.75 6.78 -14.52
N ASN A 62 5.13 5.60 -14.47
CA ASN A 62 5.57 4.37 -15.11
C ASN A 62 6.87 3.79 -14.54
N HIS A 63 7.07 3.87 -13.23
CA HIS A 63 8.18 3.20 -12.56
C HIS A 63 7.82 2.77 -11.14
N LYS A 64 8.61 1.88 -10.57
CA LYS A 64 8.47 1.40 -9.20
C LYS A 64 9.44 2.17 -8.30
N ALA A 65 8.96 2.60 -7.15
CA ALA A 65 9.80 3.23 -6.14
C ALA A 65 9.37 2.75 -4.75
N PRO A 66 10.29 2.72 -3.78
CA PRO A 66 9.94 2.34 -2.42
C PRO A 66 9.03 3.37 -1.78
N THR A 67 8.47 3.04 -0.63
CA THR A 67 7.50 3.89 0.04
C THR A 67 7.86 4.11 1.50
N ASP A 68 7.31 5.21 2.04
CA ASP A 68 7.43 5.58 3.44
C ASP A 68 6.10 5.26 4.13
N PRO A 69 6.11 4.50 5.23
CA PRO A 69 4.87 4.17 5.95
C PRO A 69 4.07 5.40 6.39
N GLU A 70 4.73 6.55 6.57
CA GLU A 70 4.05 7.79 6.95
C GLU A 70 3.33 8.46 5.78
N ALA A 71 3.67 8.10 4.55
CA ALA A 71 3.09 8.72 3.35
C ALA A 71 1.93 7.88 2.81
N TRP A 72 0.93 7.67 3.65
CA TRP A 72 -0.22 6.83 3.33
C TRP A 72 -1.49 7.66 3.10
N THR A 73 -2.40 7.13 2.27
CA THR A 73 -3.71 7.73 2.01
C THR A 73 -4.70 6.63 1.69
N ILE A 74 -5.91 6.72 2.22
CA ILE A 74 -7.01 5.82 1.86
C ILE A 74 -8.01 6.60 1.01
N VAL A 75 -8.30 6.07 -0.19
CA VAL A 75 -9.25 6.67 -1.14
C VAL A 75 -10.17 5.56 -1.62
N ASN A 76 -11.47 5.74 -1.44
CA ASN A 76 -12.47 4.75 -1.85
C ASN A 76 -12.15 3.34 -1.30
N ASP A 77 -11.81 3.27 0.00
CA ASP A 77 -11.46 2.04 0.71
C ASP A 77 -10.21 1.33 0.18
N LYS A 78 -9.35 2.05 -0.53
CA LYS A 78 -8.07 1.51 -1.04
C LYS A 78 -6.91 2.26 -0.42
N LEU A 79 -5.88 1.50 -0.04
CA LEU A 79 -4.68 2.06 0.59
C LEU A 79 -3.61 2.37 -0.47
N TYR A 80 -3.15 3.61 -0.47
CA TYR A 80 -2.07 4.06 -1.35
C TYR A 80 -0.89 4.52 -0.51
N LEU A 81 0.31 4.15 -0.93
CA LEU A 81 1.55 4.59 -0.30
C LEU A 81 2.37 5.39 -1.29
N ASN A 82 3.13 6.35 -0.80
CA ASN A 82 4.00 7.18 -1.63
C ASN A 82 5.42 7.18 -1.09
N TYR A 83 6.36 7.70 -1.88
CA TYR A 83 7.78 7.68 -1.57
C TYR A 83 8.10 8.40 -0.25
N ASN A 84 7.48 9.54 -0.05
CA ASN A 84 7.61 10.32 1.20
C ASN A 84 6.45 11.32 1.26
N PRO A 85 6.29 12.04 2.40
CA PRO A 85 5.19 13.01 2.53
C PRO A 85 5.22 14.13 1.49
N LYS A 86 6.40 14.54 1.03
CA LYS A 86 6.51 15.56 0.00
C LYS A 86 5.92 15.08 -1.34
N VAL A 87 6.27 13.87 -1.74
CA VAL A 87 5.72 13.25 -2.96
C VAL A 87 4.22 13.03 -2.80
N GLN A 88 3.77 12.63 -1.62
CA GLN A 88 2.35 12.49 -1.33
C GLN A 88 1.60 13.82 -1.58
N THR A 89 2.20 14.94 -1.22
CA THR A 89 1.62 16.27 -1.47
C THR A 89 1.44 16.52 -2.97
N TYR A 90 2.45 16.18 -3.78
CA TYR A 90 2.33 16.30 -5.23
C TYR A 90 1.26 15.39 -5.80
N TRP A 91 1.20 14.15 -5.30
CA TRP A 91 0.20 13.17 -5.72
C TRP A 91 -1.22 13.65 -5.42
N ASN A 92 -1.43 14.28 -4.26
CA ASN A 92 -2.74 14.77 -3.85
C ASN A 92 -3.26 15.92 -4.73
N LYS A 93 -2.40 16.63 -5.43
CA LYS A 93 -2.83 17.76 -6.29
C LYS A 93 -3.68 17.31 -7.48
N ASP A 94 -3.38 16.13 -8.04
CA ASP A 94 -4.11 15.57 -9.16
C ASP A 94 -4.34 14.07 -8.94
N ARG A 95 -4.75 13.73 -7.73
CA ARG A 95 -4.83 12.36 -7.23
C ARG A 95 -5.64 11.43 -8.14
N ASP A 96 -6.82 11.84 -8.57
CA ASP A 96 -7.69 10.99 -9.39
C ASP A 96 -7.03 10.63 -10.71
N LYS A 97 -6.37 11.60 -11.34
CA LYS A 97 -5.63 11.35 -12.58
C LYS A 97 -4.44 10.42 -12.34
N ARG A 98 -3.71 10.63 -11.23
CA ARG A 98 -2.56 9.80 -10.87
C ARG A 98 -2.99 8.35 -10.61
N ILE A 99 -4.11 8.14 -9.94
CA ILE A 99 -4.65 6.80 -9.70
C ILE A 99 -5.03 6.13 -11.01
N ALA A 100 -5.71 6.84 -11.91
CA ALA A 100 -6.10 6.30 -13.20
C ALA A 100 -4.88 5.91 -14.05
N ASP A 101 -3.88 6.79 -14.12
CA ASP A 101 -2.63 6.51 -14.85
C ASP A 101 -1.88 5.34 -14.24
N ALA A 102 -1.82 5.28 -12.92
CA ALA A 102 -1.14 4.19 -12.21
C ALA A 102 -1.82 2.84 -12.43
N ASN A 103 -3.15 2.81 -12.40
CA ASN A 103 -3.89 1.56 -12.66
C ASN A 103 -3.58 1.02 -14.05
N LYS A 104 -3.48 1.91 -15.03
CA LYS A 104 -3.13 1.53 -16.40
C LYS A 104 -1.67 1.02 -16.49
N ASN A 105 -0.75 1.77 -15.90
CA ASN A 105 0.67 1.43 -15.93
C ASN A 105 0.98 0.14 -15.18
N TRP A 106 0.28 -0.11 -14.07
CA TRP A 106 0.53 -1.27 -13.23
C TRP A 106 0.31 -2.59 -13.95
N LEU A 107 -0.60 -2.63 -14.91
CA LEU A 107 -0.87 -3.86 -15.67
C LEU A 107 0.41 -4.41 -16.33
N LEU A 108 1.34 -3.53 -16.70
CA LEU A 108 2.62 -3.92 -17.31
C LEU A 108 3.78 -3.90 -16.31
N LEU A 109 3.74 -2.95 -15.35
CA LEU A 109 4.83 -2.78 -14.39
C LEU A 109 4.91 -3.89 -13.35
N LYS A 110 3.78 -4.46 -12.95
CA LYS A 110 3.74 -5.39 -11.81
C LYS A 110 4.66 -6.61 -12.01
N ASP A 111 4.86 -7.02 -13.24
CA ASP A 111 5.68 -8.19 -13.58
C ASP A 111 7.12 -7.83 -13.93
N LYS A 112 7.47 -6.55 -13.91
CA LYS A 112 8.84 -6.10 -14.18
C LYS A 112 9.65 -6.04 -12.90
N GLU A 113 10.93 -6.34 -13.01
CA GLU A 113 11.87 -6.28 -11.88
C GLU A 113 12.51 -4.91 -11.72
#